data_6fcadeb2231bd421284fa7144bcd1fca
#
_entry.id   6fcadeb2231bd421284fa7144bcd1fca
#
_cell.length_a   1.000
_cell.length_b   1.000
_cell.length_c   1.000
_cell.angle_alpha   90.00
_cell.angle_beta   90.00
_cell.angle_gamma   90.00
#
_symmetry.space_group_name_H-M   'P 1'
#
loop_
_entity.id
_entity.type
_entity.pdbx_description
1 polymer ?
#
loop_
_entity_poly.entity_id
_entity_poly.type
_entity_poly.pdbx_seq_one_letter_code
_entity_poly.pdbx_strand_id
1 'polypeptide(L)'
;MRIDKGGALEVARGFAALLQAERFDEIVELFAPPLRAAVSAEALRLAWAAQAAGHGGVRAVEEPASQAGEADPVRVHIPVTCANSGFTVVTSVGGDGLLHGLRLDPHGGAEWHPPHYADTARFTERDVMLGTGPLAVPGTLSLPVGPGPWPAVVLLSGGGAFDRDESSGPNKPLKDLAWGLVTRQVAVLRFDKATFAHPDRLPQDFTMADEYLPPALAAVRLLRQQPEVAPDRIHLLGHSMGGKAAPRIAAADPSIAGLVLLAADAQPMHEAAVRVARHLAALAPGPGAEEMVAALARQAALVASPGLTPDTPSKLLPLGFSASYWLDLRAYDPVATAAGLACPMLILQGGRDYQVTVADDLARWQNALAHRPEVTIRIHQDANHLFFPGSGHPTPAEYARPGHVEPAVVDEITAWLARR
;
A
#
# COMPACT_ATOMS: atom_id res chain seq x y z
N MET A 1 -26.49 -23.64 9.10
CA MET A 1 -26.99 -22.55 9.98
C MET A 1 -25.96 -21.45 9.90
N ARG A 2 -26.31 -20.27 9.42
CA ARG A 2 -25.37 -19.14 9.35
C ARG A 2 -25.13 -18.61 10.76
N ILE A 3 -23.87 -18.44 11.14
CA ILE A 3 -23.53 -17.78 12.39
C ILE A 3 -23.60 -16.24 12.23
N ASP A 4 -23.95 -15.57 13.29
CA ASP A 4 -23.95 -14.10 13.40
C ASP A 4 -22.57 -13.61 13.91
N LYS A 5 -22.47 -12.29 14.14
CA LYS A 5 -21.26 -11.67 14.67
C LYS A 5 -20.82 -12.25 16.04
N GLY A 6 -21.78 -12.62 16.89
CA GLY A 6 -21.48 -13.26 18.18
C GLY A 6 -20.86 -14.64 17.99
N GLY A 7 -21.43 -15.44 17.08
CA GLY A 7 -20.89 -16.74 16.69
C GLY A 7 -19.51 -16.62 16.04
N ALA A 8 -19.28 -15.59 15.22
CA ALA A 8 -17.95 -15.35 14.63
C ALA A 8 -16.87 -15.04 15.69
N LEU A 9 -17.22 -14.28 16.72
CA LEU A 9 -16.30 -14.01 17.83
C LEU A 9 -16.04 -15.28 18.68
N GLU A 10 -17.02 -16.16 18.81
CA GLU A 10 -16.83 -17.43 19.51
C GLU A 10 -15.88 -18.37 18.76
N VAL A 11 -16.03 -18.49 17.44
CA VAL A 11 -15.06 -19.19 16.57
C VAL A 11 -13.66 -18.58 16.73
N ALA A 12 -13.54 -17.24 16.72
CA ALA A 12 -12.26 -16.56 16.89
C ALA A 12 -11.63 -16.79 18.26
N ARG A 13 -12.41 -16.93 19.34
CA ARG A 13 -11.89 -17.33 20.67
C ARG A 13 -11.33 -18.75 20.67
N GLY A 14 -12.03 -19.68 20.03
CA GLY A 14 -11.50 -21.04 19.83
C GLY A 14 -10.18 -21.05 19.08
N PHE A 15 -10.11 -20.27 18.00
CA PHE A 15 -8.89 -20.09 17.22
C PHE A 15 -7.75 -19.44 18.05
N ALA A 16 -8.03 -18.39 18.83
CA ALA A 16 -7.05 -17.75 19.71
C ALA A 16 -6.47 -18.72 20.75
N ALA A 17 -7.32 -19.58 21.34
CA ALA A 17 -6.88 -20.62 22.27
C ALA A 17 -5.95 -21.65 21.61
N LEU A 18 -6.22 -22.04 20.37
CA LEU A 18 -5.34 -22.93 19.60
C LEU A 18 -4.02 -22.27 19.24
N LEU A 19 -4.01 -20.96 18.90
CA LEU A 19 -2.77 -20.18 18.69
C LEU A 19 -1.93 -20.11 19.95
N GLN A 20 -2.53 -19.82 21.11
CA GLN A 20 -1.84 -19.80 22.42
C GLN A 20 -1.23 -21.16 22.77
N ALA A 21 -1.89 -22.25 22.36
CA ALA A 21 -1.43 -23.62 22.57
C ALA A 21 -0.51 -24.14 21.45
N GLU A 22 -0.24 -23.34 20.42
CA GLU A 22 0.55 -23.68 19.23
C GLU A 22 0.08 -24.97 18.52
N ARG A 23 -1.25 -25.22 18.51
CA ARG A 23 -1.89 -26.41 17.93
C ARG A 23 -2.22 -26.18 16.44
N PHE A 24 -1.19 -25.99 15.62
CA PHE A 24 -1.33 -25.53 14.22
C PHE A 24 -2.06 -26.53 13.31
N ASP A 25 -1.95 -27.83 13.56
CA ASP A 25 -2.67 -28.84 12.81
C ASP A 25 -4.20 -28.74 13.00
N GLU A 26 -4.64 -28.40 14.21
CA GLU A 26 -6.06 -28.19 14.50
C GLU A 26 -6.56 -26.84 13.99
N ILE A 27 -5.68 -25.84 13.95
CA ILE A 27 -6.00 -24.53 13.36
C ILE A 27 -6.37 -24.68 11.87
N VAL A 28 -5.60 -25.46 11.11
CA VAL A 28 -5.84 -25.66 9.67
C VAL A 28 -7.19 -26.36 9.42
N GLU A 29 -7.70 -27.15 10.37
CA GLU A 29 -9.04 -27.72 10.27
C GLU A 29 -10.17 -26.68 10.34
N LEU A 30 -9.92 -25.51 10.93
CA LEU A 30 -10.87 -24.40 10.94
C LEU A 30 -10.86 -23.59 9.63
N PHE A 31 -9.94 -23.84 8.70
CA PHE A 31 -9.84 -23.08 7.47
C PHE A 31 -10.90 -23.49 6.44
N ALA A 32 -11.48 -22.50 5.77
CA ALA A 32 -12.26 -22.74 4.57
C ALA A 32 -11.39 -23.39 3.47
N PRO A 33 -11.98 -24.19 2.55
CA PRO A 33 -11.19 -24.95 1.59
C PRO A 33 -10.14 -24.15 0.80
N PRO A 34 -10.41 -22.91 0.33
CA PRO A 34 -9.40 -22.11 -0.37
C PRO A 34 -8.21 -21.73 0.53
N LEU A 35 -8.47 -21.33 1.78
CA LEU A 35 -7.43 -20.98 2.74
C LEU A 35 -6.60 -22.21 3.15
N ARG A 36 -7.26 -23.36 3.36
CA ARG A 36 -6.60 -24.63 3.67
C ARG A 36 -5.70 -25.12 2.54
N ALA A 37 -6.08 -24.87 1.29
CA ALA A 37 -5.25 -25.18 0.13
C ALA A 37 -4.01 -24.26 0.00
N ALA A 38 -4.11 -23.03 0.52
CA ALA A 38 -3.06 -22.01 0.43
C ALA A 38 -2.08 -22.04 1.61
N VAL A 39 -2.53 -22.43 2.82
CA VAL A 39 -1.75 -22.33 4.06
C VAL A 39 -1.72 -23.68 4.78
N SER A 40 -0.56 -24.33 4.80
CA SER A 40 -0.34 -25.56 5.57
C SER A 40 -0.04 -25.26 7.05
N ALA A 41 -0.22 -26.25 7.93
CA ALA A 41 0.15 -26.15 9.35
C ALA A 41 1.63 -25.81 9.54
N GLU A 42 2.50 -26.36 8.70
CA GLU A 42 3.95 -26.08 8.73
C GLU A 42 4.24 -24.63 8.34
N ALA A 43 3.61 -24.12 7.27
CA ALA A 43 3.77 -22.71 6.85
C ALA A 43 3.28 -21.76 7.95
N LEU A 44 2.15 -22.07 8.60
CA LEU A 44 1.63 -21.28 9.71
C LEU A 44 2.56 -21.32 10.93
N ARG A 45 3.10 -22.49 11.27
CA ARG A 45 4.07 -22.65 12.36
C ARG A 45 5.32 -21.83 12.14
N LEU A 46 5.88 -21.86 10.93
CA LEU A 46 7.06 -21.06 10.57
C LEU A 46 6.77 -19.57 10.61
N ALA A 47 5.64 -19.11 10.09
CA ALA A 47 5.22 -17.72 10.14
C ALA A 47 5.01 -17.23 11.59
N TRP A 48 4.36 -18.03 12.43
CA TRP A 48 4.18 -17.77 13.86
C TRP A 48 5.51 -17.65 14.59
N ALA A 49 6.40 -18.64 14.40
CA ALA A 49 7.72 -18.65 15.02
C ALA A 49 8.56 -17.44 14.62
N ALA A 50 8.49 -17.01 13.36
CA ALA A 50 9.18 -15.83 12.86
C ALA A 50 8.67 -14.55 13.52
N GLN A 51 7.34 -14.39 13.67
CA GLN A 51 6.75 -13.25 14.37
C GLN A 51 7.12 -13.29 15.86
N ALA A 52 6.94 -14.43 16.52
CA ALA A 52 7.31 -14.60 17.93
C ALA A 52 8.78 -14.23 18.19
N ALA A 53 9.70 -14.73 17.37
CA ALA A 53 11.13 -14.43 17.49
C ALA A 53 11.43 -12.93 17.30
N GLY A 54 10.82 -12.29 16.29
CA GLY A 54 10.98 -10.86 16.02
C GLY A 54 10.51 -9.95 17.15
N HIS A 55 9.55 -10.42 17.97
CA HIS A 55 8.95 -9.67 19.07
C HIS A 55 9.42 -10.14 20.47
N GLY A 56 10.38 -11.06 20.55
CA GLY A 56 10.97 -11.52 21.82
C GLY A 56 10.21 -12.66 22.51
N GLY A 57 9.39 -13.41 21.77
CA GLY A 57 8.60 -14.54 22.24
C GLY A 57 7.19 -14.16 22.72
N VAL A 58 6.22 -15.02 22.43
CA VAL A 58 4.81 -14.81 22.80
C VAL A 58 4.63 -14.95 24.31
N ARG A 59 3.90 -14.02 24.92
CA ARG A 59 3.47 -14.07 26.33
C ARG A 59 1.99 -14.40 26.46
N ALA A 60 1.15 -13.78 25.61
CA ALA A 60 -0.29 -14.01 25.63
C ALA A 60 -0.90 -13.80 24.25
N VAL A 61 -1.94 -14.56 23.93
CA VAL A 61 -2.89 -14.30 22.86
C VAL A 61 -4.14 -13.70 23.51
N GLU A 62 -4.46 -12.46 23.16
CA GLU A 62 -5.49 -11.67 23.83
C GLU A 62 -6.91 -11.98 23.30
N GLU A 63 -7.93 -11.41 23.93
CA GLU A 63 -9.32 -11.54 23.49
C GLU A 63 -9.55 -11.00 22.09
N PRO A 64 -10.23 -11.76 21.20
CA PRO A 64 -10.60 -11.32 19.88
C PRO A 64 -11.56 -10.13 19.89
N ALA A 65 -11.32 -9.16 19.01
CA ALA A 65 -12.20 -8.01 18.78
C ALA A 65 -12.61 -7.93 17.30
N SER A 66 -13.90 -7.66 17.02
CA SER A 66 -14.37 -7.42 15.65
C SER A 66 -14.44 -5.93 15.35
N GLN A 67 -14.09 -5.55 14.12
CA GLN A 67 -14.37 -4.19 13.63
C GLN A 67 -15.90 -3.93 13.51
N ALA A 68 -16.29 -2.65 13.61
CA ALA A 68 -17.68 -2.25 13.43
C ALA A 68 -18.14 -2.53 11.99
N GLY A 69 -19.25 -3.25 11.82
CA GLY A 69 -19.87 -3.60 10.54
C GLY A 69 -20.60 -4.94 10.60
N GLU A 70 -21.59 -5.12 9.71
CA GLU A 70 -22.37 -6.37 9.54
C GLU A 70 -21.89 -7.18 8.32
N ALA A 71 -20.65 -7.00 7.87
CA ALA A 71 -20.13 -7.69 6.69
C ALA A 71 -19.91 -9.19 6.95
N ASP A 72 -20.23 -10.03 5.98
CA ASP A 72 -19.88 -11.43 5.92
C ASP A 72 -18.81 -11.60 4.81
N PRO A 73 -17.58 -12.08 5.12
CA PRO A 73 -17.10 -12.57 6.42
C PRO A 73 -16.79 -11.47 7.44
N VAL A 74 -16.97 -11.78 8.74
CA VAL A 74 -16.65 -10.89 9.85
C VAL A 74 -15.14 -10.84 10.06
N ARG A 75 -14.54 -9.66 9.97
CA ARG A 75 -13.11 -9.47 10.26
C ARG A 75 -12.88 -9.38 11.78
N VAL A 76 -11.97 -10.19 12.28
CA VAL A 76 -11.62 -10.28 13.69
C VAL A 76 -10.13 -10.04 13.89
N HIS A 77 -9.78 -9.23 14.86
CA HIS A 77 -8.42 -8.93 15.29
C HIS A 77 -8.14 -9.61 16.62
N ILE A 78 -7.03 -10.34 16.72
CA ILE A 78 -6.57 -11.03 17.90
C ILE A 78 -5.17 -10.50 18.25
N PRO A 79 -5.04 -9.61 19.22
CA PRO A 79 -3.73 -9.11 19.64
C PRO A 79 -2.90 -10.22 20.27
N VAL A 80 -1.60 -10.21 20.00
CA VAL A 80 -0.63 -11.13 20.60
C VAL A 80 0.43 -10.30 21.31
N THR A 81 0.48 -10.42 22.62
CA THR A 81 1.49 -9.76 23.46
C THR A 81 2.75 -10.60 23.52
N CYS A 82 3.89 -9.96 23.27
CA CYS A 82 5.23 -10.56 23.31
C CYS A 82 6.13 -9.85 24.34
N ALA A 83 7.35 -10.36 24.53
CA ALA A 83 8.25 -9.82 25.56
C ALA A 83 8.73 -8.39 25.28
N ASN A 84 8.99 -8.05 24.02
CA ASN A 84 9.53 -6.74 23.63
C ASN A 84 8.49 -5.84 22.96
N SER A 85 7.45 -6.42 22.37
CA SER A 85 6.38 -5.73 21.62
C SER A 85 5.20 -6.70 21.43
N GLY A 86 4.45 -6.61 20.34
CA GLY A 86 3.38 -7.55 20.01
C GLY A 86 3.05 -7.51 18.52
N PHE A 87 2.17 -8.41 18.11
CA PHE A 87 1.61 -8.43 16.76
C PHE A 87 0.11 -8.78 16.81
N THR A 88 -0.59 -8.60 15.71
CA THR A 88 -2.02 -8.91 15.64
C THR A 88 -2.29 -10.02 14.62
N VAL A 89 -3.02 -11.03 15.02
CA VAL A 89 -3.58 -12.01 14.07
C VAL A 89 -4.91 -11.47 13.56
N VAL A 90 -5.00 -11.24 12.26
CA VAL A 90 -6.23 -10.79 11.60
C VAL A 90 -6.81 -11.97 10.85
N THR A 91 -8.06 -12.32 11.17
CA THR A 91 -8.78 -13.41 10.50
C THR A 91 -10.14 -12.93 10.01
N SER A 92 -10.69 -13.64 9.03
CA SER A 92 -12.04 -13.42 8.51
C SER A 92 -12.88 -14.66 8.74
N VAL A 93 -13.91 -14.55 9.56
CA VAL A 93 -14.82 -15.66 9.91
C VAL A 93 -16.08 -15.56 9.07
N GLY A 94 -16.35 -16.56 8.23
CA GLY A 94 -17.54 -16.62 7.40
C GLY A 94 -18.80 -17.05 8.17
N GLY A 95 -19.96 -16.81 7.58
CA GLY A 95 -21.25 -17.29 8.11
C GLY A 95 -21.36 -18.81 8.22
N ASP A 96 -20.45 -19.57 7.60
CA ASP A 96 -20.28 -21.02 7.71
C ASP A 96 -19.49 -21.47 8.96
N GLY A 97 -18.93 -20.51 9.72
CA GLY A 97 -18.12 -20.78 10.90
C GLY A 97 -16.67 -21.15 10.58
N LEU A 98 -16.21 -20.97 9.35
CA LEU A 98 -14.84 -21.26 8.93
C LEU A 98 -14.04 -19.97 8.80
N LEU A 99 -12.69 -20.09 8.84
CA LEU A 99 -11.76 -19.00 8.60
C LEU A 99 -11.49 -18.90 7.10
N HIS A 100 -11.87 -17.78 6.50
CA HIS A 100 -11.70 -17.48 5.07
C HIS A 100 -10.45 -16.66 4.74
N GLY A 101 -9.83 -16.05 5.75
CA GLY A 101 -8.61 -15.29 5.61
C GLY A 101 -7.79 -15.30 6.88
N LEU A 102 -6.47 -15.24 6.73
CA LEU A 102 -5.53 -15.20 7.85
C LEU A 102 -4.35 -14.31 7.48
N ARG A 103 -3.99 -13.39 8.37
CA ARG A 103 -2.80 -12.56 8.27
C ARG A 103 -2.20 -12.39 9.66
N LEU A 104 -0.89 -12.56 9.77
CA LEU A 104 -0.12 -12.15 10.93
C LEU A 104 0.37 -10.72 10.68
N ASP A 105 -0.20 -9.76 11.40
CA ASP A 105 0.18 -8.37 11.31
C ASP A 105 1.25 -8.08 12.38
N PRO A 106 2.50 -7.80 12.00
CA PRO A 106 3.61 -7.64 12.95
C PRO A 106 3.48 -6.40 13.84
N HIS A 107 2.42 -5.62 13.67
CA HIS A 107 2.24 -4.34 14.32
C HIS A 107 1.15 -4.45 15.39
N GLY A 108 1.53 -4.92 16.57
CA GLY A 108 0.63 -5.06 17.70
C GLY A 108 0.11 -3.72 18.22
N GLY A 109 -1.14 -3.39 17.89
CA GLY A 109 -2.00 -2.52 18.68
C GLY A 109 -1.62 -1.04 18.83
N ALA A 110 -0.54 -0.55 18.27
CA ALA A 110 -0.27 0.89 18.25
C ALA A 110 -1.24 1.57 17.27
N GLU A 111 -2.11 2.43 17.81
CA GLU A 111 -3.03 3.23 17.00
C GLU A 111 -2.27 4.36 16.30
N TRP A 112 -2.69 4.66 15.06
CA TRP A 112 -2.22 5.86 14.38
C TRP A 112 -2.79 7.10 15.09
N HIS A 113 -1.93 8.06 15.37
CA HIS A 113 -2.32 9.37 15.88
C HIS A 113 -2.05 10.43 14.81
N PRO A 114 -2.80 11.56 14.82
CA PRO A 114 -2.53 12.66 13.90
C PRO A 114 -1.10 13.20 14.06
N PRO A 115 -0.40 13.47 12.94
CA PRO A 115 0.88 14.15 13.01
C PRO A 115 0.72 15.56 13.57
N HIS A 116 1.73 16.08 14.25
CA HIS A 116 1.68 17.40 14.90
C HIS A 116 1.43 18.59 13.95
N TYR A 117 1.67 18.39 12.66
CA TYR A 117 1.42 19.39 11.62
C TYR A 117 0.00 19.34 11.04
N ALA A 118 -0.84 18.42 11.47
CA ALA A 118 -2.24 18.32 11.07
C ALA A 118 -3.14 19.02 12.09
N ASP A 119 -3.96 19.96 11.63
CA ASP A 119 -4.94 20.67 12.44
C ASP A 119 -6.34 20.31 11.96
N THR A 120 -7.01 19.44 12.69
CA THR A 120 -8.34 18.92 12.35
C THR A 120 -9.46 19.99 12.39
N ALA A 121 -9.23 21.14 13.02
CA ALA A 121 -10.18 22.25 12.99
C ALA A 121 -10.17 23.02 11.64
N ARG A 122 -9.17 22.78 10.79
CA ARG A 122 -8.98 23.51 9.53
C ARG A 122 -9.55 22.80 8.30
N PHE A 123 -10.15 21.63 8.45
CA PHE A 123 -10.73 20.89 7.33
C PHE A 123 -11.93 20.04 7.74
N THR A 124 -12.65 19.56 6.76
CA THR A 124 -13.72 18.57 6.91
C THR A 124 -13.44 17.37 6.02
N GLU A 125 -13.89 16.20 6.42
CA GLU A 125 -13.81 14.97 5.61
C GLU A 125 -15.21 14.42 5.34
N ARG A 126 -15.40 13.87 4.15
CA ARG A 126 -16.60 13.12 3.79
C ARG A 126 -16.29 11.94 2.93
N ASP A 127 -17.04 10.87 3.11
CA ASP A 127 -16.92 9.69 2.27
C ASP A 127 -17.50 9.95 0.87
N VAL A 128 -16.84 9.34 -0.11
CA VAL A 128 -17.24 9.38 -1.52
C VAL A 128 -17.11 7.99 -2.13
N MET A 129 -17.81 7.76 -3.25
CA MET A 129 -17.67 6.54 -4.05
C MET A 129 -17.10 6.91 -5.42
N LEU A 130 -16.08 6.20 -5.87
CA LEU A 130 -15.42 6.42 -7.14
C LEU A 130 -15.74 5.31 -8.13
N GLY A 131 -16.15 5.72 -9.33
CA GLY A 131 -16.59 4.80 -10.36
C GLY A 131 -18.02 4.31 -10.18
N THR A 132 -18.40 3.35 -11.00
CA THR A 132 -19.72 2.69 -10.99
C THR A 132 -19.55 1.19 -11.17
N GLY A 133 -20.58 0.43 -10.83
CA GLY A 133 -20.57 -1.03 -10.99
C GLY A 133 -19.83 -1.77 -9.85
N PRO A 134 -19.47 -3.04 -10.07
CA PRO A 134 -19.02 -3.94 -9.01
C PRO A 134 -17.63 -3.64 -8.45
N LEU A 135 -16.84 -2.84 -9.15
CA LEU A 135 -15.49 -2.42 -8.75
C LEU A 135 -15.42 -0.93 -8.36
N ALA A 136 -16.57 -0.28 -8.11
CA ALA A 136 -16.58 1.05 -7.53
C ALA A 136 -15.93 1.02 -6.14
N VAL A 137 -15.03 1.96 -5.88
CA VAL A 137 -14.23 1.96 -4.64
C VAL A 137 -14.59 3.13 -3.73
N PRO A 138 -14.64 2.92 -2.42
CA PRO A 138 -14.84 4.01 -1.47
C PRO A 138 -13.59 4.90 -1.38
N GLY A 139 -13.82 6.17 -1.09
CA GLY A 139 -12.78 7.17 -0.89
C GLY A 139 -13.17 8.18 0.17
N THR A 140 -12.26 9.08 0.50
CA THR A 140 -12.49 10.22 1.40
C THR A 140 -12.04 11.49 0.70
N LEU A 141 -12.92 12.47 0.66
CA LEU A 141 -12.64 13.83 0.22
C LEU A 141 -12.44 14.72 1.46
N SER A 142 -11.23 15.27 1.58
CA SER A 142 -10.86 16.23 2.62
C SER A 142 -10.86 17.63 2.01
N LEU A 143 -11.62 18.56 2.58
CA LEU A 143 -11.76 19.94 2.10
C LEU A 143 -11.33 20.93 3.17
N PRO A 144 -10.52 21.95 2.84
CA PRO A 144 -10.18 23.02 3.78
C PRO A 144 -11.42 23.80 4.21
N VAL A 145 -11.40 24.32 5.43
CA VAL A 145 -12.41 25.28 5.91
C VAL A 145 -12.08 26.66 5.39
N GLY A 146 -13.07 27.35 4.83
CA GLY A 146 -12.94 28.71 4.34
C GLY A 146 -13.36 28.88 2.87
N PRO A 147 -13.16 30.06 2.30
CA PRO A 147 -13.52 30.32 0.91
C PRO A 147 -12.49 29.71 -0.05
N GLY A 148 -12.94 28.80 -0.92
CA GLY A 148 -12.17 28.31 -2.06
C GLY A 148 -12.15 29.28 -3.25
N PRO A 149 -11.84 28.85 -4.47
CA PRO A 149 -11.52 27.45 -4.80
C PRO A 149 -10.08 27.08 -4.47
N TRP A 150 -9.89 25.87 -3.97
CA TRP A 150 -8.58 25.33 -3.56
C TRP A 150 -7.92 24.50 -4.67
N PRO A 151 -6.58 24.46 -4.78
CA PRO A 151 -5.90 23.41 -5.53
C PRO A 151 -6.24 22.06 -4.90
N ALA A 152 -6.24 21.00 -5.72
CA ALA A 152 -6.59 19.67 -5.26
C ALA A 152 -5.57 18.62 -5.69
N VAL A 153 -5.48 17.55 -4.90
CA VAL A 153 -4.61 16.40 -5.15
C VAL A 153 -5.39 15.11 -4.99
N VAL A 154 -5.26 14.21 -5.98
CA VAL A 154 -5.66 12.81 -5.84
C VAL A 154 -4.46 12.00 -5.37
N LEU A 155 -4.58 11.28 -4.27
CA LEU A 155 -3.52 10.41 -3.74
C LEU A 155 -3.67 9.00 -4.30
N LEU A 156 -2.55 8.44 -4.78
CA LEU A 156 -2.43 7.09 -5.33
C LEU A 156 -1.48 6.28 -4.44
N SER A 157 -1.98 5.24 -3.80
CA SER A 157 -1.19 4.36 -2.93
C SER A 157 -0.22 3.47 -3.70
N GLY A 158 0.76 2.92 -3.01
CA GLY A 158 1.78 2.03 -3.54
C GLY A 158 1.30 0.64 -3.94
N GLY A 159 2.24 -0.26 -4.23
CA GLY A 159 1.97 -1.64 -4.59
C GLY A 159 1.43 -2.46 -3.42
N GLY A 160 0.38 -3.23 -3.66
CA GLY A 160 -0.30 -4.03 -2.66
C GLY A 160 -1.78 -3.67 -2.53
N ALA A 161 -2.53 -4.48 -1.80
CA ALA A 161 -3.95 -4.25 -1.52
C ALA A 161 -4.08 -3.28 -0.34
N PHE A 162 -3.98 -1.99 -0.61
CA PHE A 162 -4.03 -0.93 0.39
C PHE A 162 -5.40 -0.25 0.47
N ASP A 163 -5.77 0.14 1.70
CA ASP A 163 -6.81 1.13 1.95
C ASP A 163 -6.34 2.53 1.50
N ARG A 164 -7.23 3.49 1.55
CA ARG A 164 -7.00 4.90 1.15
C ARG A 164 -5.93 5.63 1.97
N ASP A 165 -5.60 5.11 3.14
CA ASP A 165 -4.61 5.66 4.06
C ASP A 165 -3.21 5.06 3.83
N GLU A 166 -3.11 4.00 2.98
CA GLU A 166 -1.91 3.16 2.79
C GLU A 166 -1.45 2.59 4.13
N SER A 167 -2.40 2.03 4.88
CA SER A 167 -2.16 1.54 6.23
C SER A 167 -1.13 0.41 6.24
N SER A 168 -0.05 0.63 6.99
CA SER A 168 1.04 -0.33 7.20
C SER A 168 1.37 -0.38 8.69
N GLY A 169 0.79 -1.34 9.39
CA GLY A 169 0.86 -1.42 10.84
C GLY A 169 0.29 -0.17 11.52
N PRO A 170 1.07 0.47 12.42
CA PRO A 170 0.63 1.69 13.10
C PRO A 170 0.63 2.94 12.20
N ASN A 171 1.08 2.81 10.95
CA ASN A 171 1.39 3.94 10.08
C ASN A 171 0.35 4.12 8.99
N LYS A 172 0.08 5.39 8.64
CA LYS A 172 -0.87 5.78 7.59
C LYS A 172 -0.29 6.92 6.75
N PRO A 173 0.74 6.64 5.94
CA PRO A 173 1.50 7.70 5.24
C PRO A 173 0.63 8.56 4.32
N LEU A 174 -0.34 7.99 3.59
CA LEU A 174 -1.23 8.81 2.77
C LEU A 174 -2.22 9.63 3.60
N LYS A 175 -2.60 9.17 4.80
CA LYS A 175 -3.40 9.99 5.71
C LYS A 175 -2.60 11.14 6.31
N ASP A 176 -1.33 10.91 6.64
CA ASP A 176 -0.40 11.95 7.07
C ASP A 176 -0.28 13.05 6.01
N LEU A 177 -0.04 12.66 4.75
CA LEU A 177 0.00 13.59 3.61
C LEU A 177 -1.33 14.31 3.42
N ALA A 178 -2.46 13.58 3.44
CA ALA A 178 -3.77 14.17 3.25
C ALA A 178 -4.09 15.24 4.30
N TRP A 179 -3.87 14.92 5.58
CA TRP A 179 -4.16 15.84 6.67
C TRP A 179 -3.18 17.01 6.73
N GLY A 180 -1.90 16.73 6.38
CA GLY A 180 -0.90 17.78 6.26
C GLY A 180 -1.20 18.79 5.14
N LEU A 181 -1.59 18.29 3.96
CA LEU A 181 -1.91 19.11 2.80
C LEU A 181 -3.22 19.88 2.98
N VAL A 182 -4.28 19.23 3.48
CA VAL A 182 -5.57 19.90 3.67
C VAL A 182 -5.51 20.99 4.75
N THR A 183 -4.71 20.79 5.80
CA THR A 183 -4.38 21.83 6.79
C THR A 183 -3.75 23.05 6.14
N ARG A 184 -3.03 22.87 5.01
CA ARG A 184 -2.35 23.91 4.22
C ARG A 184 -3.15 24.38 3.00
N GLN A 185 -4.47 24.22 3.05
CA GLN A 185 -5.39 24.71 2.02
C GLN A 185 -5.28 24.01 0.66
N VAL A 186 -4.96 22.72 0.64
CA VAL A 186 -5.03 21.85 -0.53
C VAL A 186 -6.15 20.84 -0.31
N ALA A 187 -7.13 20.79 -1.19
CA ALA A 187 -8.16 19.74 -1.15
C ALA A 187 -7.53 18.39 -1.51
N VAL A 188 -7.92 17.31 -0.81
CA VAL A 188 -7.32 16.00 -1.01
C VAL A 188 -8.39 14.94 -1.19
N LEU A 189 -8.23 14.09 -2.21
CA LEU A 189 -9.05 12.90 -2.39
C LEU A 189 -8.14 11.66 -2.37
N ARG A 190 -8.44 10.73 -1.47
CA ARG A 190 -7.79 9.41 -1.36
C ARG A 190 -8.82 8.31 -1.40
N PHE A 191 -8.46 7.14 -1.91
CA PHE A 191 -9.41 6.05 -2.15
C PHE A 191 -8.80 4.67 -1.92
N ASP A 192 -9.64 3.71 -1.58
CA ASP A 192 -9.26 2.32 -1.42
C ASP A 192 -8.98 1.70 -2.79
N LYS A 193 -7.94 0.88 -2.88
CA LYS A 193 -7.68 0.11 -4.11
C LYS A 193 -8.75 -0.97 -4.31
N ALA A 194 -9.05 -1.29 -5.57
CA ALA A 194 -9.99 -2.37 -5.89
C ALA A 194 -9.52 -3.73 -5.33
N THR A 195 -8.21 -3.95 -5.30
CA THR A 195 -7.57 -5.12 -4.70
C THR A 195 -7.79 -5.22 -3.18
N PHE A 196 -8.01 -4.10 -2.50
CA PHE A 196 -8.37 -4.05 -1.08
C PHE A 196 -9.88 -4.14 -0.85
N ALA A 197 -10.66 -3.35 -1.61
CA ALA A 197 -12.10 -3.24 -1.39
C ALA A 197 -12.88 -4.45 -1.92
N HIS A 198 -12.39 -5.09 -2.98
CA HIS A 198 -13.10 -6.14 -3.72
C HIS A 198 -12.20 -7.31 -4.14
N PRO A 199 -11.39 -7.92 -3.24
CA PRO A 199 -10.42 -8.95 -3.62
C PRO A 199 -11.04 -10.14 -4.34
N ASP A 200 -12.28 -10.51 -3.98
CA ASP A 200 -13.00 -11.67 -4.53
C ASP A 200 -13.75 -11.36 -5.85
N ARG A 201 -13.71 -10.13 -6.33
CA ARG A 201 -14.44 -9.67 -7.53
C ARG A 201 -13.55 -9.27 -8.69
N LEU A 202 -12.23 -9.35 -8.50
CA LEU A 202 -11.28 -8.95 -9.53
C LEU A 202 -11.33 -9.94 -10.70
N PRO A 203 -11.37 -9.46 -11.97
CA PRO A 203 -11.21 -10.32 -13.13
C PRO A 203 -9.86 -11.04 -13.11
N GLN A 204 -9.78 -12.21 -13.77
CA GLN A 204 -8.51 -12.96 -13.87
C GLN A 204 -7.44 -12.21 -14.67
N ASP A 205 -7.87 -11.37 -15.61
CA ASP A 205 -7.03 -10.52 -16.46
C ASP A 205 -6.82 -9.12 -15.90
N PHE A 206 -7.14 -8.89 -14.61
CA PHE A 206 -6.95 -7.60 -13.94
C PHE A 206 -5.48 -7.15 -13.98
N THR A 207 -5.28 -5.90 -14.36
CA THR A 207 -3.95 -5.30 -14.60
C THR A 207 -3.67 -4.13 -13.66
N MET A 208 -2.44 -3.61 -13.65
CA MET A 208 -2.10 -2.37 -12.97
C MET A 208 -2.89 -1.19 -13.56
N ALA A 209 -3.13 -1.18 -14.88
CA ALA A 209 -3.95 -0.15 -15.51
C ALA A 209 -5.38 -0.15 -14.95
N ASP A 210 -6.00 -1.34 -14.81
CA ASP A 210 -7.35 -1.47 -14.25
C ASP A 210 -7.41 -1.06 -12.79
N GLU A 211 -6.34 -1.27 -12.04
CA GLU A 211 -6.26 -0.93 -10.62
C GLU A 211 -6.22 0.59 -10.39
N TYR A 212 -5.49 1.33 -11.24
CA TYR A 212 -5.23 2.75 -10.98
C TYR A 212 -6.03 3.71 -11.87
N LEU A 213 -6.18 3.45 -13.18
CA LEU A 213 -6.76 4.43 -14.09
C LEU A 213 -8.24 4.74 -13.81
N PRO A 214 -9.16 3.74 -13.74
CA PRO A 214 -10.57 4.02 -13.58
C PRO A 214 -10.90 4.81 -12.32
N PRO A 215 -10.42 4.43 -11.11
CA PRO A 215 -10.72 5.17 -9.89
C PRO A 215 -10.05 6.55 -9.85
N ALA A 216 -8.80 6.70 -10.34
CA ALA A 216 -8.11 7.98 -10.37
C ALA A 216 -8.81 8.98 -11.30
N LEU A 217 -9.21 8.56 -12.50
CA LEU A 217 -9.98 9.41 -13.42
C LEU A 217 -11.36 9.76 -12.87
N ALA A 218 -12.00 8.84 -12.13
CA ALA A 218 -13.25 9.13 -11.41
C ALA A 218 -13.03 10.15 -10.30
N ALA A 219 -11.92 10.07 -9.56
CA ALA A 219 -11.54 11.03 -8.52
C ALA A 219 -11.32 12.43 -9.11
N VAL A 220 -10.58 12.53 -10.22
CA VAL A 220 -10.37 13.80 -10.93
C VAL A 220 -11.70 14.41 -11.38
N ARG A 221 -12.59 13.60 -12.00
CA ARG A 221 -13.93 14.06 -12.38
C ARG A 221 -14.77 14.54 -11.19
N LEU A 222 -14.73 13.82 -10.07
CA LEU A 222 -15.43 14.19 -8.85
C LEU A 222 -14.92 15.52 -8.30
N LEU A 223 -13.60 15.72 -8.25
CA LEU A 223 -12.99 16.96 -7.79
C LEU A 223 -13.40 18.16 -8.65
N ARG A 224 -13.45 18.01 -9.97
CA ARG A 224 -13.91 19.07 -10.90
C ARG A 224 -15.34 19.52 -10.68
N GLN A 225 -16.16 18.68 -10.07
CA GLN A 225 -17.56 18.98 -9.77
C GLN A 225 -17.75 19.67 -8.41
N GLN A 226 -16.66 19.81 -7.63
CA GLN A 226 -16.74 20.50 -6.33
C GLN A 226 -16.58 21.99 -6.50
N PRO A 227 -17.52 22.82 -6.02
CA PRO A 227 -17.40 24.28 -6.13
C PRO A 227 -16.23 24.85 -5.32
N GLU A 228 -15.73 24.10 -4.32
CA GLU A 228 -14.61 24.48 -3.48
C GLU A 228 -13.24 24.17 -4.13
N VAL A 229 -13.20 23.49 -5.27
CA VAL A 229 -11.97 23.04 -5.96
C VAL A 229 -11.75 23.85 -7.23
N ALA A 230 -10.53 24.33 -7.44
CA ALA A 230 -10.11 24.93 -8.70
C ALA A 230 -9.95 23.84 -9.77
N PRO A 231 -10.81 23.79 -10.81
CA PRO A 231 -10.88 22.64 -11.72
C PRO A 231 -9.65 22.49 -12.62
N ASP A 232 -8.89 23.56 -12.82
CA ASP A 232 -7.64 23.65 -13.57
C ASP A 232 -6.38 23.43 -12.71
N ARG A 233 -6.56 23.22 -11.38
CA ARG A 233 -5.46 23.00 -10.41
C ARG A 233 -5.60 21.64 -9.71
N ILE A 234 -5.98 20.61 -10.44
CA ILE A 234 -6.07 19.25 -9.92
C ILE A 234 -4.82 18.47 -10.32
N HIS A 235 -4.11 17.95 -9.32
CA HIS A 235 -2.85 17.23 -9.47
C HIS A 235 -2.99 15.78 -9.04
N LEU A 236 -2.07 14.93 -9.47
CA LEU A 236 -1.91 13.58 -8.92
C LEU A 236 -0.68 13.55 -8.01
N LEU A 237 -0.80 12.88 -6.88
CA LEU A 237 0.32 12.52 -6.02
C LEU A 237 0.35 11.00 -5.89
N GLY A 238 1.38 10.35 -6.41
CA GLY A 238 1.54 8.92 -6.33
C GLY A 238 2.75 8.52 -5.50
N HIS A 239 2.55 7.57 -4.58
CA HIS A 239 3.61 6.95 -3.81
C HIS A 239 3.99 5.61 -4.42
N SER A 240 5.30 5.32 -4.55
CA SER A 240 5.81 4.01 -5.01
C SER A 240 5.17 3.60 -6.35
N MET A 241 4.48 2.46 -6.43
CA MET A 241 3.72 2.03 -7.62
C MET A 241 2.65 3.04 -8.04
N GLY A 242 2.02 3.78 -7.10
CA GLY A 242 1.13 4.88 -7.43
C GLY A 242 1.86 6.01 -8.17
N GLY A 243 3.12 6.26 -7.82
CA GLY A 243 4.02 7.16 -8.55
C GLY A 243 4.38 6.65 -9.94
N LYS A 244 4.59 5.33 -10.10
CA LYS A 244 4.74 4.68 -11.41
C LYS A 244 3.48 4.85 -12.27
N ALA A 245 2.28 4.73 -11.68
CA ALA A 245 1.01 4.80 -12.40
C ALA A 245 0.63 6.24 -12.81
N ALA A 246 1.04 7.25 -12.04
CA ALA A 246 0.63 8.65 -12.23
C ALA A 246 0.89 9.20 -13.65
N PRO A 247 2.03 8.96 -14.32
CA PRO A 247 2.23 9.42 -15.70
C PRO A 247 1.25 8.80 -16.68
N ARG A 248 0.88 7.52 -16.51
CA ARG A 248 -0.11 6.83 -17.35
C ARG A 248 -1.51 7.44 -17.20
N ILE A 249 -1.88 7.83 -15.99
CA ILE A 249 -3.16 8.50 -15.72
C ILE A 249 -3.17 9.90 -16.34
N ALA A 250 -2.08 10.66 -16.19
CA ALA A 250 -1.96 11.99 -16.80
C ALA A 250 -1.93 11.94 -18.34
N ALA A 251 -1.39 10.89 -18.94
CA ALA A 251 -1.46 10.67 -20.38
C ALA A 251 -2.90 10.39 -20.86
N ALA A 252 -3.73 9.77 -20.02
CA ALA A 252 -5.15 9.51 -20.31
C ALA A 252 -6.05 10.73 -20.06
N ASP A 253 -5.64 11.68 -19.22
CA ASP A 253 -6.35 12.95 -18.98
C ASP A 253 -5.35 14.13 -18.98
N PRO A 254 -5.07 14.74 -20.13
CA PRO A 254 -4.13 15.85 -20.26
C PRO A 254 -4.52 17.14 -19.52
N SER A 255 -5.71 17.20 -18.93
CA SER A 255 -6.15 18.34 -18.10
C SER A 255 -5.70 18.22 -16.64
N ILE A 256 -4.96 17.18 -16.27
CA ILE A 256 -4.29 17.07 -14.98
C ILE A 256 -3.16 18.10 -14.92
N ALA A 257 -3.21 18.97 -13.90
CA ALA A 257 -2.35 20.15 -13.82
C ALA A 257 -0.86 19.84 -13.55
N GLY A 258 -0.56 18.69 -12.93
CA GLY A 258 0.82 18.26 -12.65
C GLY A 258 0.89 16.99 -11.81
N LEU A 259 2.12 16.49 -11.64
CA LEU A 259 2.41 15.26 -10.94
C LEU A 259 3.35 15.49 -9.75
N VAL A 260 3.04 14.88 -8.62
CA VAL A 260 3.95 14.70 -7.49
C VAL A 260 4.27 13.20 -7.38
N LEU A 261 5.52 12.84 -7.56
CA LEU A 261 6.00 11.46 -7.59
C LEU A 261 6.85 11.22 -6.33
N LEU A 262 6.32 10.45 -5.39
CA LEU A 262 6.98 10.13 -4.12
C LEU A 262 7.54 8.72 -4.18
N ALA A 263 8.87 8.56 -4.07
CA ALA A 263 9.54 7.26 -4.15
C ALA A 263 9.00 6.42 -5.31
N ALA A 264 8.84 7.05 -6.49
CA ALA A 264 8.21 6.43 -7.65
C ALA A 264 9.15 5.43 -8.30
N ASP A 265 8.76 4.15 -8.35
CA ASP A 265 9.57 3.11 -8.95
C ASP A 265 9.67 3.26 -10.47
N ALA A 266 10.88 3.23 -10.98
CA ALA A 266 11.24 3.37 -12.39
C ALA A 266 11.92 2.10 -12.94
N GLN A 267 12.55 1.32 -12.07
CA GLN A 267 13.12 0.04 -12.43
C GLN A 267 12.00 -0.97 -12.81
N PRO A 268 12.24 -1.91 -13.75
CA PRO A 268 11.32 -3.02 -13.95
C PRO A 268 11.06 -3.76 -12.64
N MET A 269 9.79 -3.90 -12.25
CA MET A 269 9.41 -4.36 -10.91
C MET A 269 9.94 -5.76 -10.58
N HIS A 270 10.04 -6.66 -11.55
CA HIS A 270 10.60 -8.00 -11.35
C HIS A 270 12.10 -7.96 -11.00
N GLU A 271 12.86 -6.99 -11.52
CA GLU A 271 14.27 -6.77 -11.17
C GLU A 271 14.38 -6.14 -9.77
N ALA A 272 13.56 -5.11 -9.50
CA ALA A 272 13.48 -4.46 -8.20
C ALA A 272 13.15 -5.45 -7.07
N ALA A 273 12.21 -6.37 -7.30
CA ALA A 273 11.84 -7.41 -6.34
C ALA A 273 13.05 -8.29 -5.96
N VAL A 274 13.88 -8.68 -6.92
CA VAL A 274 15.12 -9.46 -6.64
C VAL A 274 16.14 -8.62 -5.88
N ARG A 275 16.29 -7.34 -6.22
CA ARG A 275 17.20 -6.41 -5.52
C ARG A 275 16.79 -6.25 -4.06
N VAL A 276 15.50 -6.00 -3.81
CA VAL A 276 14.95 -5.90 -2.45
C VAL A 276 15.15 -7.21 -1.67
N ALA A 277 14.88 -8.36 -2.29
CA ALA A 277 15.09 -9.65 -1.64
C ALA A 277 16.56 -9.88 -1.24
N ARG A 278 17.52 -9.47 -2.09
CA ARG A 278 18.95 -9.53 -1.74
C ARG A 278 19.31 -8.60 -0.58
N HIS A 279 18.74 -7.39 -0.54
CA HIS A 279 18.91 -6.49 0.59
C HIS A 279 18.42 -7.13 1.90
N LEU A 280 17.21 -7.70 1.89
CA LEU A 280 16.63 -8.37 3.05
C LEU A 280 17.44 -9.61 3.48
N ALA A 281 17.90 -10.42 2.52
CA ALA A 281 18.75 -11.57 2.79
C ALA A 281 20.08 -11.17 3.43
N ALA A 282 20.65 -10.01 3.05
CA ALA A 282 21.86 -9.48 3.67
C ALA A 282 21.66 -9.03 5.13
N LEU A 283 20.44 -8.61 5.50
CA LEU A 283 20.10 -8.24 6.88
C LEU A 283 19.92 -9.47 7.78
N ALA A 284 19.49 -10.60 7.21
CA ALA A 284 19.27 -11.85 7.93
C ALA A 284 19.83 -13.03 7.09
N PRO A 285 21.16 -13.18 7.01
CA PRO A 285 21.77 -14.20 6.16
C PRO A 285 21.51 -15.62 6.67
N GLY A 286 21.32 -16.55 5.73
CA GLY A 286 21.11 -17.97 6.02
C GLY A 286 20.64 -18.73 4.78
N PRO A 287 20.66 -20.08 4.80
CA PRO A 287 20.28 -20.91 3.65
C PRO A 287 18.88 -20.62 3.11
N GLY A 288 17.90 -20.37 3.99
CA GLY A 288 16.54 -20.05 3.57
C GLY A 288 16.44 -18.68 2.87
N ALA A 289 17.25 -17.70 3.26
CA ALA A 289 17.29 -16.39 2.61
C ALA A 289 17.88 -16.48 1.20
N GLU A 290 18.95 -17.27 1.03
CA GLU A 290 19.56 -17.51 -0.28
C GLU A 290 18.60 -18.26 -1.23
N GLU A 291 17.90 -19.28 -0.72
CA GLU A 291 16.90 -20.02 -1.49
C GLU A 291 15.74 -19.13 -1.93
N MET A 292 15.23 -18.25 -1.05
CA MET A 292 14.19 -17.29 -1.37
C MET A 292 14.65 -16.33 -2.48
N VAL A 293 15.85 -15.78 -2.40
CA VAL A 293 16.42 -14.93 -3.46
C VAL A 293 16.54 -15.67 -4.77
N ALA A 294 17.02 -16.92 -4.75
CA ALA A 294 17.15 -17.75 -5.95
C ALA A 294 15.80 -18.10 -6.57
N ALA A 295 14.78 -18.39 -5.74
CA ALA A 295 13.42 -18.64 -6.21
C ALA A 295 12.83 -17.40 -6.89
N LEU A 296 12.94 -16.24 -6.23
CA LEU A 296 12.44 -14.98 -6.78
C LEU A 296 13.18 -14.57 -8.07
N ALA A 297 14.48 -14.84 -8.15
CA ALA A 297 15.26 -14.59 -9.37
C ALA A 297 14.80 -15.48 -10.55
N ARG A 298 14.45 -16.74 -10.30
CA ARG A 298 13.85 -17.62 -11.34
C ARG A 298 12.49 -17.10 -11.81
N GLN A 299 11.63 -16.68 -10.87
CA GLN A 299 10.34 -16.09 -11.20
C GLN A 299 10.50 -14.78 -12.00
N ALA A 300 11.43 -13.92 -11.61
CA ALA A 300 11.74 -12.67 -12.32
C ALA A 300 12.26 -12.94 -13.75
N ALA A 301 13.09 -13.96 -13.92
CA ALA A 301 13.56 -14.37 -15.24
C ALA A 301 12.42 -14.85 -16.15
N LEU A 302 11.40 -15.53 -15.60
CA LEU A 302 10.19 -15.88 -16.34
C LEU A 302 9.42 -14.65 -16.78
N VAL A 303 9.25 -13.64 -15.90
CA VAL A 303 8.62 -12.38 -16.27
C VAL A 303 9.35 -11.67 -17.40
N ALA A 304 10.69 -11.65 -17.39
CA ALA A 304 11.51 -11.03 -18.44
C ALA A 304 11.47 -11.80 -19.77
N SER A 305 11.14 -13.09 -19.74
CA SER A 305 11.22 -13.97 -20.90
C SER A 305 10.00 -13.85 -21.84
N PRO A 306 10.14 -14.27 -23.12
CA PRO A 306 8.99 -14.45 -24.00
C PRO A 306 8.05 -15.58 -23.57
N GLY A 307 8.47 -16.43 -22.63
CA GLY A 307 7.65 -17.51 -22.07
C GLY A 307 6.53 -17.07 -21.13
N LEU A 308 6.49 -15.80 -20.70
CA LEU A 308 5.36 -15.24 -19.97
C LEU A 308 4.16 -15.08 -20.90
N THR A 309 3.09 -15.80 -20.62
CA THR A 309 1.81 -15.74 -21.35
C THR A 309 0.66 -15.48 -20.37
N PRO A 310 -0.53 -15.04 -20.82
CA PRO A 310 -1.70 -14.83 -19.95
C PRO A 310 -2.08 -16.06 -19.12
N ASP A 311 -1.79 -17.26 -19.61
CA ASP A 311 -2.12 -18.52 -18.95
C ASP A 311 -1.04 -18.97 -17.95
N THR A 312 0.02 -18.21 -17.76
CA THR A 312 1.10 -18.56 -16.80
C THR A 312 0.55 -18.52 -15.37
N PRO A 313 0.64 -19.62 -14.61
CA PRO A 313 0.12 -19.65 -13.24
C PRO A 313 0.82 -18.64 -12.32
N SER A 314 0.04 -17.89 -11.53
CA SER A 314 0.56 -16.86 -10.60
C SER A 314 1.59 -17.39 -9.59
N LYS A 315 1.48 -18.65 -9.18
CA LYS A 315 2.46 -19.31 -8.29
C LYS A 315 3.89 -19.39 -8.88
N LEU A 316 4.02 -19.27 -10.20
CA LEU A 316 5.32 -19.26 -10.89
C LEU A 316 5.86 -17.83 -11.07
N LEU A 317 5.10 -16.82 -10.64
CA LEU A 317 5.39 -15.39 -10.83
C LEU A 317 5.73 -14.74 -9.49
N PRO A 318 6.50 -13.64 -9.50
CA PRO A 318 6.87 -12.94 -8.26
C PRO A 318 5.63 -12.35 -7.57
N LEU A 319 5.68 -12.20 -6.25
CA LEU A 319 4.73 -11.44 -5.44
C LEU A 319 3.26 -11.90 -5.54
N GLY A 320 2.99 -13.05 -6.18
CA GLY A 320 1.63 -13.59 -6.33
C GLY A 320 0.73 -12.85 -7.33
N PHE A 321 1.26 -11.89 -8.10
CA PHE A 321 0.50 -11.20 -9.14
C PHE A 321 0.16 -12.13 -10.31
N SER A 322 -0.97 -11.85 -10.97
CA SER A 322 -1.40 -12.59 -12.17
C SER A 322 -0.45 -12.34 -13.35
N ALA A 323 -0.51 -13.23 -14.34
CA ALA A 323 0.26 -13.07 -15.57
C ALA A 323 -0.13 -11.78 -16.32
N SER A 324 -1.42 -11.45 -16.36
CA SER A 324 -1.92 -10.21 -16.99
C SER A 324 -1.37 -8.97 -16.32
N TYR A 325 -1.28 -8.97 -14.99
CA TYR A 325 -0.69 -7.86 -14.23
C TYR A 325 0.80 -7.68 -14.59
N TRP A 326 1.58 -8.79 -14.66
CA TRP A 326 2.99 -8.74 -15.05
C TRP A 326 3.21 -8.37 -16.51
N LEU A 327 2.33 -8.79 -17.42
CA LEU A 327 2.38 -8.39 -18.82
C LEU A 327 2.16 -6.89 -19.00
N ASP A 328 1.20 -6.32 -18.28
CA ASP A 328 0.95 -4.87 -18.27
C ASP A 328 2.15 -4.10 -17.67
N LEU A 329 2.67 -4.53 -16.51
CA LEU A 329 3.86 -3.92 -15.90
C LEU A 329 5.08 -3.97 -16.82
N ARG A 330 5.29 -5.08 -17.54
CA ARG A 330 6.41 -5.24 -18.47
C ARG A 330 6.29 -4.36 -19.71
N ALA A 331 5.07 -4.15 -20.17
CA ALA A 331 4.79 -3.33 -21.36
C ALA A 331 4.81 -1.82 -21.08
N TYR A 332 4.82 -1.41 -19.81
CA TYR A 332 4.70 -0.01 -19.43
C TYR A 332 6.03 0.58 -18.94
N ASP A 333 6.49 1.64 -19.59
CA ASP A 333 7.62 2.46 -19.15
C ASP A 333 7.11 3.80 -18.60
N PRO A 334 7.15 3.99 -17.26
CA PRO A 334 6.67 5.21 -16.62
C PRO A 334 7.53 6.43 -16.94
N VAL A 335 8.86 6.22 -17.11
CA VAL A 335 9.81 7.29 -17.38
C VAL A 335 9.64 7.81 -18.81
N ALA A 336 9.54 6.92 -19.78
CA ALA A 336 9.28 7.28 -21.17
C ALA A 336 7.92 7.98 -21.33
N THR A 337 6.89 7.49 -20.60
CA THR A 337 5.57 8.13 -20.60
C THR A 337 5.65 9.55 -20.01
N ALA A 338 6.29 9.73 -18.86
CA ALA A 338 6.46 11.04 -18.22
C ALA A 338 7.26 12.02 -19.09
N ALA A 339 8.27 11.54 -19.82
CA ALA A 339 9.05 12.36 -20.74
C ALA A 339 8.20 12.95 -21.87
N GLY A 340 7.13 12.26 -22.26
CA GLY A 340 6.16 12.73 -23.28
C GLY A 340 5.10 13.70 -22.74
N LEU A 341 4.97 13.90 -21.43
CA LEU A 341 3.98 14.80 -20.85
C LEU A 341 4.49 16.23 -20.77
N ALA A 342 3.61 17.21 -21.02
CA ALA A 342 3.93 18.62 -20.91
C ALA A 342 3.76 19.18 -19.47
N CYS A 343 3.04 18.49 -18.60
CA CYS A 343 2.72 18.99 -17.27
C CYS A 343 3.97 19.06 -16.36
N PRO A 344 4.00 19.99 -15.38
CA PRO A 344 5.07 20.09 -14.40
C PRO A 344 5.10 18.90 -13.46
N MET A 345 6.30 18.58 -12.93
CA MET A 345 6.50 17.45 -12.03
C MET A 345 7.36 17.80 -10.83
N LEU A 346 6.97 17.29 -9.67
CA LEU A 346 7.79 17.25 -8.45
C LEU A 346 8.12 15.79 -8.16
N ILE A 347 9.40 15.44 -8.12
CA ILE A 347 9.87 14.09 -7.83
C ILE A 347 10.65 14.13 -6.53
N LEU A 348 10.15 13.44 -5.51
CA LEU A 348 10.76 13.35 -4.19
C LEU A 348 11.20 11.91 -3.91
N GLN A 349 12.40 11.76 -3.35
CA GLN A 349 13.00 10.46 -3.06
C GLN A 349 13.56 10.44 -1.64
N GLY A 350 13.31 9.35 -0.90
CA GLY A 350 13.99 9.07 0.36
C GLY A 350 15.43 8.60 0.12
N GLY A 351 16.40 9.23 0.78
CA GLY A 351 17.82 8.86 0.65
C GLY A 351 18.15 7.51 1.28
N ARG A 352 17.31 7.04 2.24
CA ARG A 352 17.43 5.75 2.93
C ARG A 352 16.43 4.71 2.43
N ASP A 353 15.83 4.94 1.28
CA ASP A 353 14.88 4.01 0.69
C ASP A 353 15.62 2.82 0.05
N TYR A 354 15.39 1.61 0.58
CA TYR A 354 15.94 0.38 0.03
C TYR A 354 15.00 -0.30 -0.97
N GLN A 355 13.73 0.11 -1.02
CA GLN A 355 12.72 -0.45 -1.92
C GLN A 355 12.75 0.23 -3.29
N VAL A 356 12.78 1.54 -3.31
CA VAL A 356 12.95 2.39 -4.49
C VAL A 356 14.19 3.23 -4.26
N THR A 357 15.26 2.97 -5.00
CA THR A 357 16.56 3.55 -4.65
C THR A 357 16.91 4.78 -5.47
N VAL A 358 17.78 5.60 -4.89
CA VAL A 358 18.36 6.73 -5.63
C VAL A 358 19.14 6.23 -6.86
N ALA A 359 19.87 5.12 -6.73
CA ALA A 359 20.74 4.60 -7.77
C ALA A 359 19.99 3.92 -8.92
N ASP A 360 18.96 3.12 -8.60
CA ASP A 360 18.30 2.29 -9.61
C ASP A 360 17.04 2.93 -10.18
N ASP A 361 16.32 3.73 -9.37
CA ASP A 361 15.04 4.32 -9.73
C ASP A 361 15.15 5.83 -10.00
N LEU A 362 15.57 6.63 -8.99
CA LEU A 362 15.67 8.08 -9.15
C LEU A 362 16.61 8.48 -10.29
N ALA A 363 17.71 7.76 -10.46
CA ALA A 363 18.66 8.02 -11.56
C ALA A 363 17.99 7.92 -12.94
N ARG A 364 17.01 7.03 -13.12
CA ARG A 364 16.23 6.93 -14.37
C ARG A 364 15.36 8.17 -14.60
N TRP A 365 14.68 8.64 -13.56
CA TRP A 365 13.91 9.88 -13.60
C TRP A 365 14.80 11.09 -13.88
N GLN A 366 15.96 11.19 -13.22
CA GLN A 366 16.94 12.25 -13.43
C GLN A 366 17.46 12.28 -14.86
N ASN A 367 17.88 11.15 -15.39
CA ASN A 367 18.43 11.04 -16.75
C ASN A 367 17.42 11.50 -17.81
N ALA A 368 16.14 11.17 -17.61
CA ALA A 368 15.11 11.51 -18.58
C ALA A 368 14.54 12.92 -18.44
N LEU A 369 14.48 13.48 -17.22
CA LEU A 369 13.64 14.64 -16.92
C LEU A 369 14.40 15.82 -16.32
N ALA A 370 15.64 15.66 -15.78
CA ALA A 370 16.33 16.74 -15.08
C ALA A 370 16.66 17.95 -15.95
N HIS A 371 16.66 17.81 -17.28
CA HIS A 371 16.88 18.90 -18.23
C HIS A 371 15.63 19.79 -18.42
N ARG A 372 14.46 19.36 -17.94
CA ARG A 372 13.18 20.08 -18.09
C ARG A 372 13.01 21.10 -16.96
N PRO A 373 12.82 22.40 -17.28
CA PRO A 373 12.73 23.45 -16.25
C PRO A 373 11.48 23.34 -15.37
N GLU A 374 10.42 22.69 -15.85
CA GLU A 374 9.18 22.46 -15.11
C GLU A 374 9.25 21.22 -14.18
N VAL A 375 10.36 20.46 -14.22
CA VAL A 375 10.57 19.30 -13.35
C VAL A 375 11.50 19.65 -12.20
N THR A 376 11.04 19.38 -10.98
CA THR A 376 11.83 19.57 -9.77
C THR A 376 12.12 18.18 -9.17
N ILE A 377 13.39 17.91 -8.88
CA ILE A 377 13.81 16.63 -8.25
C ILE A 377 14.51 16.94 -6.93
N ARG A 378 14.13 16.26 -5.84
CA ARG A 378 14.72 16.43 -4.51
C ARG A 378 14.92 15.09 -3.81
N ILE A 379 15.94 15.03 -2.95
CA ILE A 379 16.23 13.89 -2.09
C ILE A 379 16.11 14.33 -0.64
N HIS A 380 15.25 13.67 0.12
CA HIS A 380 15.18 13.78 1.58
C HIS A 380 16.15 12.76 2.17
N GLN A 381 17.37 13.17 2.51
CA GLN A 381 18.50 12.28 2.79
C GLN A 381 18.24 11.27 3.92
N ASP A 382 17.53 11.71 4.95
CA ASP A 382 17.26 10.90 6.15
C ASP A 382 15.95 10.11 6.06
N ALA A 383 15.15 10.30 5.00
CA ALA A 383 13.86 9.67 4.82
C ALA A 383 13.97 8.24 4.25
N ASN A 384 13.14 7.34 4.75
CA ASN A 384 12.94 5.99 4.20
C ASN A 384 11.87 5.98 3.09
N HIS A 385 11.40 4.79 2.67
CA HIS A 385 10.39 4.63 1.63
C HIS A 385 9.05 5.34 1.91
N LEU A 386 8.63 5.41 3.18
CA LEU A 386 7.41 6.12 3.60
C LEU A 386 7.65 7.60 3.92
N PHE A 387 8.83 8.11 3.61
CA PHE A 387 9.27 9.47 3.98
C PHE A 387 9.28 9.72 5.50
N PHE A 388 9.48 8.66 6.28
CA PHE A 388 9.74 8.80 7.71
C PHE A 388 11.22 9.02 7.96
N PRO A 389 11.57 9.98 8.84
CA PRO A 389 12.97 10.25 9.15
C PRO A 389 13.60 9.09 9.93
N GLY A 390 14.86 8.83 9.68
CA GLY A 390 15.61 7.79 10.36
C GLY A 390 17.10 7.96 10.23
N SER A 391 17.85 7.01 10.77
CA SER A 391 19.30 6.99 10.72
C SER A 391 19.85 5.56 10.57
N GLY A 392 21.08 5.44 10.11
CA GLY A 392 21.74 4.16 9.91
C GLY A 392 21.23 3.37 8.70
N HIS A 393 21.45 2.07 8.71
CA HIS A 393 21.08 1.18 7.60
C HIS A 393 19.57 0.93 7.59
N PRO A 394 18.87 1.13 6.46
CA PRO A 394 17.42 0.97 6.40
C PRO A 394 17.00 -0.49 6.53
N THR A 395 15.97 -0.74 7.36
CA THR A 395 15.46 -2.09 7.63
C THR A 395 13.93 -2.10 7.66
N PRO A 396 13.28 -3.25 7.42
CA PRO A 396 11.83 -3.39 7.56
C PRO A 396 11.29 -3.05 8.96
N ALA A 397 12.13 -3.22 10.00
CA ALA A 397 11.75 -2.91 11.39
C ALA A 397 11.40 -1.43 11.63
N GLU A 398 11.84 -0.52 10.75
CA GLU A 398 11.46 0.89 10.83
C GLU A 398 9.95 1.09 10.64
N TYR A 399 9.33 0.32 9.73
CA TYR A 399 7.90 0.40 9.43
C TYR A 399 7.00 -0.19 10.53
N ALA A 400 7.59 -0.97 11.43
CA ALA A 400 6.90 -1.53 12.60
C ALA A 400 6.69 -0.51 13.73
N ARG A 401 7.41 0.61 13.69
CA ARG A 401 7.33 1.67 14.70
C ARG A 401 6.35 2.75 14.26
N PRO A 402 5.58 3.35 15.19
CA PRO A 402 4.81 4.55 14.88
C PRO A 402 5.71 5.65 14.33
N GLY A 403 5.33 6.22 13.20
CA GLY A 403 6.05 7.30 12.54
C GLY A 403 5.12 8.13 11.67
N HIS A 404 5.63 9.24 11.18
CA HIS A 404 4.89 10.14 10.28
C HIS A 404 5.79 10.60 9.15
N VAL A 405 5.14 10.94 8.03
CA VAL A 405 5.81 11.64 6.93
C VAL A 405 6.44 12.94 7.46
N GLU A 406 7.69 13.19 7.09
CA GLU A 406 8.39 14.41 7.50
C GLU A 406 7.61 15.68 7.14
N PRO A 407 7.50 16.66 8.06
CA PRO A 407 6.87 17.95 7.78
C PRO A 407 7.46 18.64 6.55
N ALA A 408 8.77 18.54 6.34
CA ALA A 408 9.48 19.12 5.21
C ALA A 408 8.98 18.62 3.85
N VAL A 409 8.57 17.35 3.77
CA VAL A 409 7.95 16.76 2.56
C VAL A 409 6.60 17.41 2.27
N VAL A 410 5.76 17.54 3.30
CA VAL A 410 4.43 18.18 3.19
C VAL A 410 4.57 19.66 2.79
N ASP A 411 5.53 20.37 3.41
CA ASP A 411 5.79 21.78 3.14
C ASP A 411 6.32 22.00 1.71
N GLU A 412 7.20 21.11 1.21
CA GLU A 412 7.72 21.19 -0.15
C GLU A 412 6.62 20.93 -1.20
N ILE A 413 5.78 19.91 -0.99
CA ILE A 413 4.64 19.62 -1.86
C ILE A 413 3.70 20.84 -1.88
N THR A 414 3.33 21.37 -0.71
CA THR A 414 2.45 22.54 -0.60
C THR A 414 3.01 23.74 -1.34
N ALA A 415 4.29 24.05 -1.11
CA ALA A 415 4.96 25.18 -1.76
C ALA A 415 5.05 25.01 -3.28
N TRP A 416 5.19 23.77 -3.77
CA TRP A 416 5.20 23.47 -5.20
C TRP A 416 3.80 23.65 -5.80
N LEU A 417 2.75 23.13 -5.17
CA LEU A 417 1.35 23.27 -5.60
C LEU A 417 0.88 24.74 -5.60
N ALA A 418 1.35 25.56 -4.68
CA ALA A 418 0.98 26.97 -4.60
C ALA A 418 1.48 27.81 -5.79
N ARG A 419 2.52 27.36 -6.48
CA ARG A 419 3.12 28.02 -7.65
C ARG A 419 2.52 27.57 -8.98
N ARG A 420 1.55 26.67 -8.97
CA ARG A 420 1.01 26.01 -10.16
C ARG A 420 -0.48 26.26 -10.34
#